data_19d22c6c83dfc45d5162bd2933894480
#
_entry.id   19d22c6c83dfc45d5162bd2933894480
#
_cell.length_a   1.000
_cell.length_b   1.000
_cell.length_c   1.000
_cell.angle_alpha   90.00
_cell.angle_beta   90.00
_cell.angle_gamma   90.00
#
_symmetry.space_group_name_H-M   'P 1'
#
loop_
_entity.id
_entity.type
_entity.pdbx_description
1 polymer ?
#
loop_
_entity_poly.entity_id
_entity_poly.type
_entity_poly.pdbx_seq_one_letter_code
_entity_poly.pdbx_strand_id
1 'polypeptide(L)'
;MKVYQTNEIKNISILGSSGSGKTTLAEAMLYEGGVIKRRGSVESGNTVSDYFPVEKEYGYSVFSTVFSVEWQDRKLNFIDCPGSDDFIGGAVSALNVTDTALMVLNAQYGVEVGTINQFRYTEQFHKPVIFVVNQLDNDKADYDGTIAQLREQWGGKGV
;
A
#
# COMPACT_ATOMS: atom_id res chain seq x y z
N MET A 1 22.22 2.10 -17.20
CA MET A 1 21.48 1.87 -15.93
C MET A 1 22.00 2.91 -14.95
N LYS A 2 21.11 3.73 -14.37
CA LYS A 2 21.50 4.75 -13.38
C LYS A 2 21.95 4.03 -12.10
N VAL A 3 23.07 4.46 -11.52
CA VAL A 3 23.57 3.93 -10.25
C VAL A 3 23.09 4.88 -9.15
N TYR A 4 22.39 4.33 -8.15
CA TYR A 4 21.87 5.07 -7.01
C TYR A 4 22.75 4.85 -5.79
N GLN A 5 22.96 5.89 -5.00
CA GLN A 5 23.58 5.79 -3.68
C GLN A 5 22.54 5.28 -2.66
N THR A 6 22.98 4.72 -1.56
CA THR A 6 22.09 4.14 -0.53
C THR A 6 21.05 5.15 0.00
N ASN A 7 21.41 6.41 0.18
CA ASN A 7 20.51 7.47 0.63
C ASN A 7 19.47 7.90 -0.42
N GLU A 8 19.68 7.54 -1.69
CA GLU A 8 18.76 7.81 -2.81
C GLU A 8 17.75 6.68 -3.01
N ILE A 9 17.94 5.53 -2.35
CA ILE A 9 17.05 4.39 -2.41
C ILE A 9 16.11 4.43 -1.19
N LYS A 10 14.81 4.22 -1.43
CA LYS A 10 13.79 4.09 -0.39
C LYS A 10 12.99 2.82 -0.61
N ASN A 11 12.83 2.05 0.45
CA ASN A 11 12.08 0.80 0.44
C ASN A 11 10.77 1.02 1.22
N ILE A 12 9.65 0.78 0.59
CA ILE A 12 8.33 1.15 1.10
C ILE A 12 7.40 -0.06 0.99
N SER A 13 6.77 -0.46 2.10
CA SER A 13 5.69 -1.44 2.09
C SER A 13 4.35 -0.75 1.92
N ILE A 14 3.48 -1.27 1.06
CA ILE A 14 2.11 -0.80 0.89
C ILE A 14 1.20 -1.74 1.68
N LEU A 15 0.58 -1.21 2.72
CA LEU A 15 -0.25 -1.92 3.68
C LEU A 15 -1.68 -1.35 3.68
N GLY A 16 -2.60 -2.04 4.32
CA GLY A 16 -4.01 -1.64 4.47
C GLY A 16 -4.96 -2.80 4.22
N SER A 17 -6.21 -2.65 4.64
CA SER A 17 -7.25 -3.66 4.51
C SER A 17 -7.50 -4.10 3.08
N SER A 18 -8.07 -5.29 2.89
CA SER A 18 -8.54 -5.73 1.57
C SER A 18 -9.54 -4.72 1.00
N GLY A 19 -9.44 -4.42 -0.30
CA GLY A 19 -10.31 -3.44 -0.95
C GLY A 19 -9.97 -1.96 -0.69
N SER A 20 -8.91 -1.62 0.06
CA SER A 20 -8.50 -0.23 0.26
C SER A 20 -7.88 0.44 -0.98
N GLY A 21 -7.60 -0.35 -2.04
CA GLY A 21 -7.07 0.15 -3.31
C GLY A 21 -5.54 0.20 -3.40
N LYS A 22 -4.83 -0.61 -2.61
CA LYS A 22 -3.35 -0.72 -2.63
C LYS A 22 -2.81 -0.99 -4.03
N THR A 23 -3.28 -2.06 -4.66
CA THR A 23 -2.89 -2.47 -6.02
C THR A 23 -3.23 -1.41 -7.07
N THR A 24 -4.38 -0.76 -6.94
CA THR A 24 -4.75 0.36 -7.82
C THR A 24 -3.82 1.56 -7.65
N LEU A 25 -3.42 1.85 -6.41
CA LEU A 25 -2.43 2.89 -6.11
C LEU A 25 -1.05 2.52 -6.67
N ALA A 26 -0.64 1.24 -6.53
CA ALA A 26 0.59 0.72 -7.11
C ALA A 26 0.63 0.90 -8.64
N GLU A 27 -0.46 0.55 -9.34
CA GLU A 27 -0.61 0.77 -10.79
C GLU A 27 -0.52 2.27 -11.16
N ALA A 28 -1.10 3.16 -10.36
CA ALA A 28 -1.01 4.59 -10.57
C ALA A 28 0.43 5.09 -10.42
N MET A 29 1.15 4.65 -9.39
CA MET A 29 2.56 5.03 -9.19
C MET A 29 3.47 4.52 -10.31
N LEU A 30 3.25 3.29 -10.79
CA LEU A 30 3.98 2.73 -11.93
C LEU A 30 3.73 3.51 -13.22
N TYR A 31 2.49 3.94 -13.45
CA TYR A 31 2.12 4.73 -14.62
C TYR A 31 2.72 6.14 -14.57
N GLU A 32 2.56 6.86 -13.47
CA GLU A 32 3.11 8.20 -13.28
C GLU A 32 4.64 8.23 -13.31
N GLY A 33 5.27 7.15 -12.82
CA GLY A 33 6.72 6.95 -12.92
C GLY A 33 7.22 6.50 -14.29
N GLY A 34 6.32 6.33 -15.27
CA GLY A 34 6.66 5.96 -16.65
C GLY A 34 7.14 4.51 -16.81
N VAL A 35 6.96 3.66 -15.78
CA VAL A 35 7.37 2.24 -15.81
C VAL A 35 6.43 1.43 -16.71
N ILE A 36 5.13 1.73 -16.64
CA ILE A 36 4.09 1.15 -17.50
C ILE A 36 3.47 2.24 -18.38
N LYS A 37 3.06 1.86 -19.59
CA LYS A 37 2.44 2.78 -20.57
C LYS A 37 0.93 2.89 -20.43
N ARG A 38 0.30 1.97 -19.72
CA ARG A 38 -1.14 1.88 -19.49
C ARG A 38 -1.38 1.29 -18.12
N ARG A 39 -2.28 1.89 -17.35
CA ARG A 39 -2.71 1.36 -16.06
C ARG A 39 -3.55 0.10 -16.25
N GLY A 40 -3.24 -0.93 -15.49
CA GLY A 40 -4.09 -2.09 -15.32
C GLY A 40 -5.23 -1.83 -14.33
N SER A 41 -6.16 -2.77 -14.23
CA SER A 41 -7.18 -2.79 -13.17
C SER A 41 -7.36 -4.19 -12.62
N VAL A 42 -7.74 -4.28 -11.36
CA VAL A 42 -7.99 -5.56 -10.69
C VAL A 42 -9.13 -6.31 -11.39
N GLU A 43 -10.20 -5.60 -11.77
CA GLU A 43 -11.36 -6.16 -12.47
C GLU A 43 -10.99 -6.77 -13.83
N SER A 44 -10.01 -6.18 -14.51
CA SER A 44 -9.51 -6.70 -15.80
C SER A 44 -8.44 -7.78 -15.63
N GLY A 45 -7.98 -8.06 -14.41
CA GLY A 45 -6.95 -9.05 -14.10
C GLY A 45 -5.61 -8.81 -14.80
N ASN A 46 -5.26 -7.55 -15.05
CA ASN A 46 -4.09 -7.13 -15.83
C ASN A 46 -3.15 -6.15 -15.09
N THR A 47 -3.24 -6.12 -13.77
CA THR A 47 -2.31 -5.36 -12.92
C THR A 47 -0.92 -6.01 -12.88
N VAL A 48 0.09 -5.22 -12.57
CA VAL A 48 1.47 -5.70 -12.40
C VAL A 48 1.61 -6.55 -11.13
N SER A 49 0.88 -6.20 -10.07
CA SER A 49 0.97 -6.87 -8.77
C SER A 49 0.26 -8.23 -8.76
N ASP A 50 -1.00 -8.28 -9.20
CA ASP A 50 -1.83 -9.49 -9.14
C ASP A 50 -1.72 -10.29 -10.44
N TYR A 51 -0.60 -10.96 -10.65
CA TYR A 51 -0.34 -11.70 -11.90
C TYR A 51 -0.57 -13.21 -11.79
N PHE A 52 -0.65 -13.75 -10.59
CA PHE A 52 -0.94 -15.17 -10.40
C PHE A 52 -2.39 -15.53 -10.76
N PRO A 53 -2.65 -16.73 -11.30
CA PRO A 53 -4.01 -17.15 -11.65
C PRO A 53 -5.01 -17.05 -10.49
N VAL A 54 -4.58 -17.43 -9.28
CA VAL A 54 -5.41 -17.38 -8.07
C VAL A 54 -5.84 -15.96 -7.72
N GLU A 55 -4.95 -14.96 -7.87
CA GLU A 55 -5.26 -13.56 -7.59
C GLU A 55 -6.26 -13.00 -8.59
N LYS A 56 -6.12 -13.38 -9.87
CA LYS A 56 -7.05 -13.00 -10.94
C LYS A 56 -8.42 -13.65 -10.80
N GLU A 57 -8.47 -14.89 -10.34
CA GLU A 57 -9.71 -15.63 -10.11
C GLU A 57 -10.50 -15.05 -8.94
N TYR A 58 -9.83 -14.73 -7.84
CA TYR A 58 -10.48 -14.23 -6.63
C TYR A 58 -10.56 -12.70 -6.54
N GLY A 59 -9.80 -11.96 -7.37
CA GLY A 59 -9.83 -10.50 -7.42
C GLY A 59 -9.21 -9.81 -6.21
N TYR A 60 -8.26 -10.48 -5.53
CA TYR A 60 -7.48 -9.91 -4.43
C TYR A 60 -6.06 -10.50 -4.37
N SER A 61 -5.13 -9.73 -3.82
CA SER A 61 -3.73 -10.12 -3.67
C SER A 61 -3.55 -11.21 -2.63
N VAL A 62 -2.80 -12.25 -2.97
CA VAL A 62 -2.40 -13.38 -2.11
C VAL A 62 -0.92 -13.29 -1.77
N PHE A 63 -0.11 -12.82 -2.71
CA PHE A 63 1.34 -12.70 -2.58
C PHE A 63 1.77 -11.23 -2.55
N SER A 64 2.90 -10.98 -1.90
CA SER A 64 3.54 -9.67 -1.96
C SER A 64 4.30 -9.52 -3.27
N THR A 65 4.12 -8.40 -3.97
CA THR A 65 4.80 -8.10 -5.22
C THR A 65 5.72 -6.90 -5.08
N VAL A 66 6.96 -7.06 -5.59
CA VAL A 66 7.98 -6.00 -5.57
C VAL A 66 8.01 -5.28 -6.90
N PHE A 67 7.97 -3.96 -6.86
CA PHE A 67 8.20 -3.12 -8.03
C PHE A 67 9.02 -1.88 -7.67
N SER A 68 9.53 -1.17 -8.67
CA SER A 68 10.29 0.05 -8.43
C SER A 68 9.91 1.17 -9.39
N VAL A 69 10.00 2.40 -8.90
CA VAL A 69 9.77 3.62 -9.65
C VAL A 69 10.96 4.56 -9.45
N GLU A 70 11.44 5.17 -10.53
CA GLU A 70 12.39 6.27 -10.46
C GLU A 70 11.63 7.59 -10.39
N TRP A 71 11.82 8.37 -9.32
CA TRP A 71 11.13 9.63 -9.10
C TRP A 71 12.05 10.66 -8.47
N GLN A 72 12.15 11.86 -9.05
CA GLN A 72 12.96 12.97 -8.53
C GLN A 72 14.37 12.56 -8.09
N ASP A 73 15.08 11.87 -8.99
CA ASP A 73 16.43 11.35 -8.77
C ASP A 73 16.58 10.32 -7.65
N ARG A 74 15.50 9.71 -7.21
CA ARG A 74 15.48 8.64 -6.24
C ARG A 74 14.92 7.37 -6.84
N LYS A 75 15.38 6.23 -6.31
CA LYS A 75 14.80 4.92 -6.58
C LYS A 75 13.87 4.53 -5.44
N LEU A 76 12.59 4.44 -5.73
CA LEU A 76 11.56 4.00 -4.79
C LEU A 76 11.24 2.53 -5.08
N ASN A 77 11.57 1.65 -4.16
CA ASN A 77 11.18 0.24 -4.21
C ASN A 77 9.92 0.08 -3.36
N PHE A 78 8.89 -0.49 -3.94
CA PHE A 78 7.63 -0.77 -3.27
C PHE A 78 7.41 -2.26 -3.14
N ILE A 79 6.79 -2.66 -2.04
CA ILE A 79 6.27 -4.02 -1.83
C ILE A 79 4.77 -3.88 -1.60
N ASP A 80 3.97 -4.23 -2.63
CA ASP A 80 2.52 -4.32 -2.53
C ASP A 80 2.16 -5.59 -1.75
N CYS A 81 1.50 -5.44 -0.60
CA CYS A 81 1.21 -6.53 0.31
C CYS A 81 -0.27 -6.92 0.28
N PRO A 82 -0.61 -8.21 0.47
CA PRO A 82 -1.98 -8.64 0.65
C PRO A 82 -2.69 -7.89 1.78
N GLY A 83 -3.97 -7.58 1.57
CA GLY A 83 -4.78 -6.87 2.55
C GLY A 83 -5.59 -7.76 3.49
N SER A 84 -5.69 -9.06 3.19
CA SER A 84 -6.38 -10.04 4.04
C SER A 84 -5.50 -10.46 5.20
N ASP A 85 -6.11 -10.63 6.38
CA ASP A 85 -5.42 -11.15 7.56
C ASP A 85 -4.92 -12.59 7.38
N ASP A 86 -5.53 -13.37 6.48
CA ASP A 86 -5.08 -14.73 6.13
C ASP A 86 -3.67 -14.75 5.52
N PHE A 87 -3.27 -13.65 4.88
CA PHE A 87 -1.98 -13.49 4.21
C PHE A 87 -1.05 -12.49 4.90
N ILE A 88 -1.28 -12.21 6.18
CA ILE A 88 -0.52 -11.22 6.98
C ILE A 88 1.00 -11.47 6.96
N GLY A 89 1.43 -12.70 6.74
CA GLY A 89 2.85 -13.06 6.61
C GLY A 89 3.58 -12.27 5.51
N GLY A 90 2.89 -11.90 4.44
CA GLY A 90 3.43 -11.04 3.38
C GLY A 90 3.77 -9.64 3.90
N ALA A 91 2.86 -9.02 4.65
CA ALA A 91 3.07 -7.72 5.28
C ALA A 91 4.20 -7.74 6.31
N VAL A 92 4.25 -8.79 7.16
CA VAL A 92 5.33 -8.99 8.15
C VAL A 92 6.69 -9.13 7.47
N SER A 93 6.77 -9.91 6.40
CA SER A 93 8.01 -10.08 5.63
C SER A 93 8.47 -8.77 4.97
N ALA A 94 7.53 -8.00 4.40
CA ALA A 94 7.82 -6.70 3.79
C ALA A 94 8.34 -5.70 4.83
N LEU A 95 7.74 -5.63 6.01
CA LEU A 95 8.16 -4.72 7.08
C LEU A 95 9.60 -4.97 7.57
N ASN A 96 10.10 -6.20 7.47
CA ASN A 96 11.49 -6.50 7.82
C ASN A 96 12.51 -5.80 6.92
N VAL A 97 12.17 -5.58 5.64
CA VAL A 97 13.13 -5.12 4.62
C VAL A 97 12.83 -3.71 4.11
N THR A 98 11.74 -3.07 4.55
CA THR A 98 11.36 -1.72 4.14
C THR A 98 11.72 -0.67 5.19
N ASP A 99 11.87 0.57 4.75
CA ASP A 99 12.23 1.72 5.60
C ASP A 99 10.98 2.39 6.18
N THR A 100 9.86 2.33 5.45
CA THR A 100 8.60 3.04 5.74
C THR A 100 7.42 2.19 5.31
N ALA A 101 6.31 2.30 6.01
CA ALA A 101 5.03 1.73 5.62
C ALA A 101 4.09 2.82 5.08
N LEU A 102 3.47 2.55 3.93
CA LEU A 102 2.38 3.34 3.37
C LEU A 102 1.07 2.62 3.69
N MET A 103 0.30 3.14 4.64
CA MET A 103 -0.95 2.56 5.10
C MET A 103 -2.12 3.18 4.34
N VAL A 104 -2.74 2.39 3.47
CA VAL A 104 -3.83 2.82 2.59
C VAL A 104 -5.18 2.49 3.23
N LEU A 105 -6.02 3.53 3.40
CA LEU A 105 -7.37 3.43 3.95
C LEU A 105 -8.40 3.73 2.86
N ASN A 106 -9.53 3.03 2.93
CA ASN A 106 -10.70 3.37 2.12
C ASN A 106 -11.48 4.49 2.83
N ALA A 107 -11.71 5.61 2.14
CA ALA A 107 -12.43 6.77 2.69
C ALA A 107 -13.89 6.48 3.07
N GLN A 108 -14.48 5.40 2.54
CA GLN A 108 -15.83 4.99 2.88
C GLN A 108 -15.90 4.24 4.23
N TYR A 109 -14.87 3.46 4.54
CA TYR A 109 -14.87 2.56 5.70
C TYR A 109 -13.97 3.06 6.84
N GLY A 110 -13.07 4.00 6.56
CA GLY A 110 -12.15 4.55 7.55
C GLY A 110 -11.18 3.52 8.10
N VAL A 111 -11.01 3.50 9.41
CA VAL A 111 -10.09 2.59 10.12
C VAL A 111 -10.77 1.23 10.34
N GLU A 112 -10.38 0.24 9.57
CA GLU A 112 -10.87 -1.13 9.63
C GLU A 112 -10.01 -2.01 10.55
N VAL A 113 -10.54 -3.17 10.97
CA VAL A 113 -9.81 -4.14 11.81
C VAL A 113 -8.50 -4.59 11.15
N GLY A 114 -8.51 -4.86 9.84
CA GLY A 114 -7.30 -5.21 9.09
C GLY A 114 -6.24 -4.10 9.13
N THR A 115 -6.66 -2.83 9.06
CA THR A 115 -5.75 -1.68 9.23
C THR A 115 -5.11 -1.67 10.63
N ILE A 116 -5.91 -1.90 11.68
CA ILE A 116 -5.42 -1.95 13.07
C ILE A 116 -4.43 -3.10 13.24
N ASN A 117 -4.74 -4.28 12.71
CA ASN A 117 -3.86 -5.45 12.79
C ASN A 117 -2.52 -5.19 12.11
N GLN A 118 -2.54 -4.66 10.89
CA GLN A 118 -1.31 -4.34 10.15
C GLN A 118 -0.52 -3.21 10.81
N PHE A 119 -1.17 -2.19 11.36
CA PHE A 119 -0.50 -1.12 12.08
C PHE A 119 0.27 -1.62 13.31
N ARG A 120 -0.26 -2.58 14.06
CA ARG A 120 0.47 -3.21 15.20
C ARG A 120 1.82 -3.79 14.76
N TYR A 121 1.91 -4.38 13.58
CA TYR A 121 3.19 -4.87 13.06
C TYR A 121 4.13 -3.72 12.71
N THR A 122 3.65 -2.57 12.19
CA THR A 122 4.52 -1.42 11.97
C THR A 122 5.14 -0.93 13.27
N GLU A 123 4.38 -0.94 14.36
CA GLU A 123 4.89 -0.61 15.70
C GLU A 123 5.92 -1.62 16.19
N GLN A 124 5.63 -2.93 16.05
CA GLN A 124 6.55 -4.00 16.44
C GLN A 124 7.88 -3.92 15.69
N PHE A 125 7.86 -3.55 14.42
CA PHE A 125 9.06 -3.37 13.59
C PHE A 125 9.63 -1.94 13.64
N HIS A 126 9.06 -1.06 14.45
CA HIS A 126 9.49 0.35 14.60
C HIS A 126 9.56 1.09 13.26
N LYS A 127 8.57 0.87 12.38
CA LYS A 127 8.51 1.51 11.06
C LYS A 127 7.68 2.77 11.11
N PRO A 128 8.18 3.90 10.56
CA PRO A 128 7.36 5.08 10.35
C PRO A 128 6.23 4.76 9.36
N VAL A 129 5.07 5.37 9.58
CA VAL A 129 3.87 5.15 8.77
C VAL A 129 3.43 6.45 8.12
N ILE A 130 3.10 6.39 6.83
CA ILE A 130 2.41 7.43 6.10
C ILE A 130 1.01 6.91 5.80
N PHE A 131 -0.04 7.63 6.23
CA PHE A 131 -1.41 7.29 5.93
C PHE A 131 -1.84 7.88 4.59
N VAL A 132 -2.55 7.08 3.80
CA VAL A 132 -3.15 7.48 2.52
C VAL A 132 -4.64 7.21 2.58
N VAL A 133 -5.45 8.25 2.58
CA VAL A 133 -6.91 8.14 2.46
C VAL A 133 -7.25 8.08 0.97
N ASN A 134 -7.74 6.95 0.52
CA ASN A 134 -7.97 6.60 -0.89
C ASN A 134 -9.48 6.49 -1.20
N GLN A 135 -9.82 6.39 -2.48
CA GLN A 135 -11.21 6.27 -2.97
C GLN A 135 -12.10 7.47 -2.58
N LEU A 136 -11.53 8.67 -2.63
CA LEU A 136 -12.24 9.91 -2.35
C LEU A 136 -13.28 10.27 -3.42
N ASP A 137 -13.24 9.60 -4.56
CA ASP A 137 -14.19 9.67 -5.67
C ASP A 137 -15.48 8.87 -5.43
N ASN A 138 -15.54 8.07 -4.36
CA ASN A 138 -16.72 7.33 -3.96
C ASN A 138 -17.76 8.28 -3.32
N ASP A 139 -19.03 8.17 -3.72
CA ASP A 139 -20.14 8.97 -3.16
C ASP A 139 -20.32 8.85 -1.63
N LYS A 140 -19.82 7.76 -1.04
CA LYS A 140 -19.85 7.48 0.39
C LYS A 140 -18.53 7.79 1.10
N ALA A 141 -17.58 8.41 0.41
CA ALA A 141 -16.30 8.78 1.01
C ALA A 141 -16.50 9.83 2.10
N ASP A 142 -15.91 9.57 3.28
CA ASP A 142 -15.87 10.49 4.41
C ASP A 142 -14.41 10.72 4.82
N TYR A 143 -13.79 11.71 4.20
CA TYR A 143 -12.40 12.08 4.48
C TYR A 143 -12.24 12.58 5.93
N ASP A 144 -13.10 13.51 6.35
CA ASP A 144 -13.00 14.13 7.67
C ASP A 144 -13.23 13.11 8.80
N GLY A 145 -14.22 12.22 8.62
CA GLY A 145 -14.48 11.11 9.53
C GLY A 145 -13.30 10.12 9.58
N THR A 146 -12.69 9.80 8.45
CA THR A 146 -11.49 8.93 8.40
C THR A 146 -10.33 9.56 9.15
N ILE A 147 -10.07 10.86 8.96
CA ILE A 147 -9.01 11.59 9.69
C ILE A 147 -9.31 11.65 11.19
N ALA A 148 -10.57 11.87 11.57
CA ALA A 148 -10.98 11.85 12.98
C ALA A 148 -10.71 10.49 13.64
N GLN A 149 -11.03 9.38 12.98
CA GLN A 149 -10.74 8.02 13.44
C GLN A 149 -9.23 7.77 13.56
N LEU A 150 -8.42 8.22 12.57
CA LEU A 150 -6.96 8.11 12.64
C LEU A 150 -6.39 8.85 13.87
N ARG A 151 -6.89 10.07 14.14
CA ARG A 151 -6.48 10.85 15.30
C ARG A 151 -6.90 10.24 16.62
N GLU A 152 -8.11 9.69 16.70
CA GLU A 152 -8.59 8.99 17.88
C GLU A 152 -7.73 7.75 18.17
N GLN A 153 -7.42 6.97 17.13
CA GLN A 153 -6.68 5.71 17.28
C GLN A 153 -5.18 5.92 17.52
N TRP A 154 -4.56 6.88 16.83
CA TRP A 154 -3.09 7.04 16.80
C TRP A 154 -2.60 8.48 16.92
N GLY A 155 -3.47 9.46 17.22
CA GLY A 155 -3.14 10.88 17.24
C GLY A 155 -1.97 11.25 18.17
N GLY A 156 -1.77 10.48 19.25
CA GLY A 156 -0.60 10.63 20.12
C GLY A 156 0.73 10.23 19.47
N LYS A 157 0.71 9.70 18.24
CA LYS A 157 1.88 9.23 17.48
C LYS A 157 2.14 10.05 16.22
N GLY A 158 1.58 11.25 16.12
CA GLY A 158 1.89 12.20 15.06
C GLY A 158 0.94 12.20 13.85
N VAL A 159 -0.31 11.82 14.03
CA VAL A 159 -1.37 11.96 12.99
C VAL A 159 -2.00 13.36 13.04
#